data_9ecd8a87a70b59e9499d272f0ce66566
#
_entry.id   9ecd8a87a70b59e9499d272f0ce66566
#
_cell.length_a   1.000
_cell.length_b   1.000
_cell.length_c   1.000
_cell.angle_alpha   90.00
_cell.angle_beta   90.00
_cell.angle_gamma   90.00
#
_symmetry.space_group_name_H-M   'P 1'
#
loop_
_entity.id
_entity.type
_entity.pdbx_description
1 polymer ?
#
loop_
_entity_poly.entity_id
_entity_poly.type
_entity_poly.pdbx_seq_one_letter_code
_entity_poly.pdbx_strand_id
1 'polypeptide(L)'
;ELMYAQFKSGDHDSSIAAADRFVRLHPQHPNVDYAFYVKGLSEISQSTSAFDNFLPTDNTRRDIGSARDAFGTFSELLNRFPSSPYAPDARKRLVNLRNQLGRAEIHVANYYFSRGAYLAAANRGRFVVENFQQTPAVPDGLAVMAQGYQMLGMQELSDNAVTVLAANYPEHPALNASGEFDFDQRLIGSGDSFLGKITFGLIERLQPPAFDSRA
;
A
#
# COMPACT_ATOMS: atom_id res chain seq x y z
N GLU A 1 27.43 12.96 -11.23
CA GLU A 1 27.94 13.26 -9.87
C GLU A 1 27.06 14.25 -9.11
N LEU A 2 26.57 15.36 -9.74
CA LEU A 2 25.74 16.38 -9.07
C LEU A 2 24.48 15.77 -8.40
N MET A 3 23.66 15.01 -9.14
CA MET A 3 22.44 14.37 -8.61
C MET A 3 22.71 13.47 -7.41
N TYR A 4 23.84 12.73 -7.42
CA TYR A 4 24.22 11.88 -6.29
C TYR A 4 24.65 12.70 -5.07
N ALA A 5 25.42 13.77 -5.27
CA ALA A 5 25.79 14.67 -4.19
C ALA A 5 24.57 15.31 -3.53
N GLN A 6 23.59 15.75 -4.33
CA GLN A 6 22.31 16.29 -3.85
C GLN A 6 21.48 15.23 -3.11
N PHE A 7 21.40 14.00 -3.63
CA PHE A 7 20.77 12.87 -2.93
C PHE A 7 21.43 12.63 -1.56
N LYS A 8 22.76 12.59 -1.50
CA LYS A 8 23.52 12.37 -0.25
C LYS A 8 23.40 13.52 0.73
N SER A 9 23.17 14.74 0.28
CA SER A 9 22.94 15.91 1.16
C SER A 9 21.49 16.02 1.63
N GLY A 10 20.58 15.13 1.17
CA GLY A 10 19.17 15.17 1.52
C GLY A 10 18.32 16.14 0.66
N ASP A 11 18.93 16.78 -0.35
CA ASP A 11 18.21 17.64 -1.29
C ASP A 11 17.62 16.77 -2.42
N HIS A 12 16.55 16.06 -2.07
CA HIS A 12 15.93 15.08 -2.97
C HIS A 12 15.27 15.74 -4.18
N ASP A 13 14.66 16.91 -4.02
CA ASP A 13 14.03 17.65 -5.13
C ASP A 13 15.04 18.05 -6.19
N SER A 14 16.16 18.64 -5.76
CA SER A 14 17.24 19.01 -6.69
C SER A 14 17.87 17.78 -7.34
N SER A 15 18.01 16.66 -6.63
CA SER A 15 18.53 15.40 -7.16
C SER A 15 17.62 14.86 -8.27
N ILE A 16 16.30 14.84 -8.08
CA ILE A 16 15.30 14.43 -9.08
C ILE A 16 15.39 15.34 -10.31
N ALA A 17 15.38 16.67 -10.11
CA ALA A 17 15.46 17.63 -11.19
C ALA A 17 16.77 17.50 -12.02
N ALA A 18 17.90 17.25 -11.34
CA ALA A 18 19.18 17.01 -12.00
C ALA A 18 19.18 15.71 -12.81
N ALA A 19 18.58 14.62 -12.28
CA ALA A 19 18.44 13.36 -12.97
C ALA A 19 17.56 13.50 -14.21
N ASP A 20 16.38 14.14 -14.11
CA ASP A 20 15.49 14.40 -15.25
C ASP A 20 16.14 15.25 -16.33
N ARG A 21 16.88 16.28 -15.91
CA ARG A 21 17.65 17.11 -16.85
C ARG A 21 18.72 16.28 -17.58
N PHE A 22 19.43 15.41 -16.87
CA PHE A 22 20.45 14.56 -17.47
C PHE A 22 19.85 13.58 -18.48
N VAL A 23 18.78 12.88 -18.13
CA VAL A 23 18.09 11.94 -19.03
C VAL A 23 17.59 12.64 -20.28
N ARG A 24 17.02 13.86 -20.14
CA ARG A 24 16.49 14.64 -21.27
C ARG A 24 17.59 15.15 -22.20
N LEU A 25 18.70 15.65 -21.66
CA LEU A 25 19.78 16.25 -22.45
C LEU A 25 20.75 15.21 -23.03
N HIS A 26 20.88 14.06 -22.38
CA HIS A 26 21.85 13.02 -22.73
C HIS A 26 21.22 11.63 -22.78
N PRO A 27 20.14 11.39 -23.58
CA PRO A 27 19.37 10.14 -23.53
C PRO A 27 20.15 8.90 -23.98
N GLN A 28 21.25 9.07 -24.70
CA GLN A 28 22.13 8.00 -25.19
C GLN A 28 23.40 7.80 -24.33
N HIS A 29 23.53 8.56 -23.23
CA HIS A 29 24.73 8.45 -22.41
C HIS A 29 24.77 7.09 -21.68
N PRO A 30 25.94 6.43 -21.57
CA PRO A 30 26.07 5.12 -20.90
C PRO A 30 25.54 5.05 -19.48
N ASN A 31 25.50 6.17 -18.76
CA ASN A 31 25.05 6.24 -17.36
C ASN A 31 23.60 6.78 -17.21
N VAL A 32 22.76 6.65 -18.22
CA VAL A 32 21.34 7.06 -18.13
C VAL A 32 20.59 6.16 -17.12
N ASP A 33 20.94 4.88 -17.09
CA ASP A 33 20.40 3.93 -16.10
C ASP A 33 20.74 4.34 -14.66
N TYR A 34 21.94 4.84 -14.41
CA TYR A 34 22.33 5.41 -13.12
C TYR A 34 21.48 6.63 -12.73
N ALA A 35 21.16 7.48 -13.72
CA ALA A 35 20.31 8.64 -13.45
C ALA A 35 18.89 8.22 -13.02
N PHE A 36 18.27 7.23 -13.69
CA PHE A 36 17.00 6.63 -13.25
C PHE A 36 17.10 6.03 -11.86
N TYR A 37 18.19 5.32 -11.58
CA TYR A 37 18.38 4.69 -10.29
C TYR A 37 18.45 5.72 -9.14
N VAL A 38 19.26 6.77 -9.28
CA VAL A 38 19.37 7.84 -8.26
C VAL A 38 18.08 8.62 -8.14
N LYS A 39 17.37 8.88 -9.24
CA LYS A 39 16.04 9.49 -9.22
C LYS A 39 15.08 8.66 -8.35
N GLY A 40 14.93 7.37 -8.63
CA GLY A 40 14.05 6.49 -7.85
C GLY A 40 14.44 6.41 -6.36
N LEU A 41 15.75 6.46 -6.04
CA LEU A 41 16.20 6.54 -4.64
C LEU A 41 15.75 7.84 -3.98
N SER A 42 15.84 8.98 -4.69
CA SER A 42 15.46 10.29 -4.19
C SER A 42 13.94 10.36 -3.94
N GLU A 43 13.13 9.82 -4.85
CA GLU A 43 11.67 9.73 -4.73
C GLU A 43 11.24 8.88 -3.52
N ILE A 44 11.90 7.73 -3.25
CA ILE A 44 11.67 6.96 -2.02
C ILE A 44 12.00 7.79 -0.79
N SER A 45 13.12 8.50 -0.79
CA SER A 45 13.60 9.24 0.38
C SER A 45 12.73 10.46 0.70
N GLN A 46 12.02 11.03 -0.28
CA GLN A 46 11.02 12.07 -0.04
C GLN A 46 9.85 11.58 0.84
N SER A 47 9.48 10.30 0.70
CA SER A 47 8.39 9.72 1.49
C SER A 47 8.78 9.46 2.95
N THR A 48 10.08 9.36 3.24
CA THR A 48 10.64 9.18 4.58
C THR A 48 11.07 10.54 5.15
N SER A 49 10.18 11.20 5.89
CA SER A 49 10.51 12.44 6.60
C SER A 49 11.53 12.17 7.72
N ALA A 50 12.38 13.16 8.02
CA ALA A 50 13.35 13.10 9.15
C ALA A 50 12.68 12.80 10.51
N PHE A 51 11.38 13.02 10.65
CA PHE A 51 10.58 12.69 11.84
C PHE A 51 10.21 11.20 11.93
N ASP A 52 10.28 10.44 10.85
CA ASP A 52 9.91 9.01 10.83
C ASP A 52 10.88 8.14 11.64
N ASN A 53 12.10 8.62 11.88
CA ASN A 53 13.06 7.96 12.73
C ASN A 53 12.73 8.05 14.25
N PHE A 54 11.81 8.95 14.63
CA PHE A 54 11.44 9.18 16.03
C PHE A 54 10.08 8.58 16.41
N LEU A 55 9.18 8.36 15.44
CA LEU A 55 7.85 7.79 15.66
C LEU A 55 7.64 6.63 14.69
N PRO A 56 7.31 5.43 15.18
CA PRO A 56 6.92 4.31 14.32
C PRO A 56 5.57 4.62 13.67
N THR A 57 5.59 5.36 12.57
CA THR A 57 4.41 5.69 11.79
C THR A 57 4.29 4.77 10.59
N ASP A 58 3.07 4.31 10.33
CA ASP A 58 2.78 3.49 9.16
C ASP A 58 2.82 4.34 7.88
N ASN A 59 3.90 4.24 7.13
CA ASN A 59 4.12 4.99 5.88
C ASN A 59 3.04 4.71 4.82
N THR A 60 2.27 3.62 4.94
CA THR A 60 1.18 3.29 4.00
C THR A 60 -0.08 4.13 4.22
N ARG A 61 -0.17 4.86 5.33
CA ARG A 61 -1.27 5.79 5.64
C ARG A 61 -1.01 7.24 5.21
N ARG A 62 0.22 7.53 4.74
CA ARG A 62 0.62 8.87 4.30
C ARG A 62 0.43 9.06 2.80
N ASP A 63 0.86 10.20 2.31
CA ASP A 63 0.92 10.47 0.87
C ASP A 63 1.84 9.46 0.19
N ILE A 64 1.24 8.65 -0.69
CA ILE A 64 1.92 7.63 -1.47
C ILE A 64 2.35 8.14 -2.85
N GLY A 65 2.26 9.46 -3.09
CA GLY A 65 2.62 10.06 -4.37
C GLY A 65 4.06 9.72 -4.76
N SER A 66 5.02 10.02 -3.89
CA SER A 66 6.44 9.73 -4.13
C SER A 66 6.75 8.23 -4.26
N ALA A 67 6.04 7.36 -3.54
CA ALA A 67 6.17 5.91 -3.71
C ALA A 67 5.67 5.44 -5.09
N ARG A 68 4.61 6.07 -5.61
CA ARG A 68 4.09 5.80 -6.96
C ARG A 68 5.04 6.29 -8.03
N ASP A 69 5.63 7.47 -7.85
CA ASP A 69 6.63 8.04 -8.77
C ASP A 69 7.88 7.14 -8.80
N ALA A 70 8.39 6.73 -7.64
CA ALA A 70 9.52 5.79 -7.55
C ALA A 70 9.22 4.45 -8.23
N PHE A 71 8.00 3.93 -8.07
CA PHE A 71 7.58 2.70 -8.76
C PHE A 71 7.62 2.88 -10.28
N GLY A 72 7.15 4.01 -10.80
CA GLY A 72 7.23 4.37 -12.22
C GLY A 72 8.67 4.47 -12.70
N THR A 73 9.51 5.19 -11.96
CA THR A 73 10.93 5.40 -12.29
C THR A 73 11.71 4.09 -12.32
N PHE A 74 11.58 3.22 -11.33
CA PHE A 74 12.26 1.91 -11.34
C PHE A 74 11.69 0.96 -12.40
N SER A 75 10.40 1.03 -12.70
CA SER A 75 9.80 0.25 -13.78
C SER A 75 10.38 0.68 -15.14
N GLU A 76 10.53 1.98 -15.36
CA GLU A 76 11.15 2.51 -16.59
C GLU A 76 12.62 2.09 -16.69
N LEU A 77 13.38 2.15 -15.59
CA LEU A 77 14.75 1.66 -15.53
C LEU A 77 14.84 0.21 -16.02
N LEU A 78 14.01 -0.67 -15.46
CA LEU A 78 14.06 -2.09 -15.81
C LEU A 78 13.59 -2.39 -17.23
N ASN A 79 12.63 -1.61 -17.75
CA ASN A 79 12.15 -1.77 -19.12
C ASN A 79 13.19 -1.30 -20.15
N ARG A 80 13.86 -0.19 -19.89
CA ARG A 80 14.84 0.39 -20.82
C ARG A 80 16.23 -0.23 -20.67
N PHE A 81 16.61 -0.60 -19.45
CA PHE A 81 17.96 -1.07 -19.13
C PHE A 81 17.92 -2.37 -18.31
N PRO A 82 17.38 -3.47 -18.85
CA PRO A 82 17.20 -4.74 -18.09
C PRO A 82 18.51 -5.37 -17.62
N SER A 83 19.63 -5.06 -18.30
CA SER A 83 20.99 -5.53 -17.96
C SER A 83 21.81 -4.53 -17.14
N SER A 84 21.21 -3.43 -16.70
CA SER A 84 21.88 -2.45 -15.83
C SER A 84 22.40 -3.11 -14.54
N PRO A 85 23.59 -2.72 -14.03
CA PRO A 85 24.09 -3.18 -12.75
C PRO A 85 23.15 -2.81 -11.57
N TYR A 86 22.28 -1.82 -11.76
CA TYR A 86 21.28 -1.39 -10.77
C TYR A 86 19.98 -2.19 -10.83
N ALA A 87 19.74 -2.96 -11.90
CA ALA A 87 18.51 -3.70 -12.11
C ALA A 87 18.16 -4.70 -10.98
N PRO A 88 19.11 -5.44 -10.37
CA PRO A 88 18.78 -6.35 -9.28
C PRO A 88 18.24 -5.64 -8.03
N ASP A 89 18.80 -4.48 -7.68
CA ASP A 89 18.32 -3.68 -6.53
C ASP A 89 16.99 -3.00 -6.88
N ALA A 90 16.84 -2.46 -8.07
CA ALA A 90 15.60 -1.85 -8.54
C ALA A 90 14.42 -2.83 -8.48
N ARG A 91 14.62 -4.12 -8.85
CA ARG A 91 13.58 -5.16 -8.72
C ARG A 91 13.14 -5.36 -7.28
N LYS A 92 14.08 -5.43 -6.32
CA LYS A 92 13.75 -5.55 -4.89
C LYS A 92 12.94 -4.37 -4.39
N ARG A 93 13.32 -3.16 -4.80
CA ARG A 93 12.58 -1.93 -4.44
C ARG A 93 11.18 -1.92 -5.03
N LEU A 94 11.02 -2.34 -6.28
CA LEU A 94 9.69 -2.46 -6.91
C LEU A 94 8.77 -3.41 -6.16
N VAL A 95 9.26 -4.55 -5.66
CA VAL A 95 8.45 -5.46 -4.82
C VAL A 95 7.98 -4.73 -3.55
N ASN A 96 8.89 -4.05 -2.85
CA ASN A 96 8.54 -3.31 -1.63
C ASN A 96 7.56 -2.17 -1.90
N LEU A 97 7.79 -1.38 -2.95
CA LEU A 97 6.88 -0.30 -3.36
C LEU A 97 5.50 -0.84 -3.74
N ARG A 98 5.43 -1.96 -4.48
CA ARG A 98 4.17 -2.61 -4.83
C ARG A 98 3.40 -3.05 -3.60
N ASN A 99 4.08 -3.65 -2.62
CA ASN A 99 3.46 -4.04 -1.35
C ASN A 99 2.93 -2.81 -0.58
N GLN A 100 3.71 -1.72 -0.54
CA GLN A 100 3.31 -0.47 0.10
C GLN A 100 2.09 0.15 -0.60
N LEU A 101 2.08 0.21 -1.93
CA LEU A 101 0.97 0.77 -2.71
C LEU A 101 -0.31 -0.07 -2.53
N GLY A 102 -0.21 -1.40 -2.58
CA GLY A 102 -1.35 -2.29 -2.33
C GLY A 102 -1.93 -2.10 -0.93
N ARG A 103 -1.08 -1.96 0.09
CA ARG A 103 -1.51 -1.70 1.47
C ARG A 103 -2.20 -0.35 1.62
N ALA A 104 -1.70 0.68 0.98
CA ALA A 104 -2.31 2.00 0.99
C ALA A 104 -3.75 2.00 0.44
N GLU A 105 -4.03 1.19 -0.59
CA GLU A 105 -5.40 1.03 -1.11
C GLU A 105 -6.34 0.37 -0.07
N ILE A 106 -5.84 -0.55 0.76
CA ILE A 106 -6.61 -1.12 1.88
C ILE A 106 -6.92 -0.04 2.94
N HIS A 107 -5.99 0.85 3.26
CA HIS A 107 -6.28 1.97 4.17
C HIS A 107 -7.33 2.92 3.59
N VAL A 108 -7.30 3.16 2.28
CA VAL A 108 -8.36 3.93 1.60
C VAL A 108 -9.71 3.21 1.68
N ALA A 109 -9.75 1.88 1.52
CA ALA A 109 -10.97 1.10 1.68
C ALA A 109 -11.53 1.20 3.10
N ASN A 110 -10.67 1.09 4.12
CA ASN A 110 -11.06 1.25 5.53
C ASN A 110 -11.63 2.65 5.80
N TYR A 111 -11.05 3.68 5.20
CA TYR A 111 -11.61 5.03 5.27
C TYR A 111 -13.02 5.10 4.65
N TYR A 112 -13.25 4.46 3.49
CA TYR A 112 -14.58 4.41 2.89
C TYR A 112 -15.59 3.64 3.76
N PHE A 113 -15.21 2.57 4.42
CA PHE A 113 -16.06 1.91 5.41
C PHE A 113 -16.46 2.87 6.53
N SER A 114 -15.53 3.66 7.06
CA SER A 114 -15.83 4.63 8.12
C SER A 114 -16.81 5.73 7.68
N ARG A 115 -16.97 5.93 6.38
CA ARG A 115 -17.90 6.88 5.76
C ARG A 115 -19.21 6.24 5.28
N GLY A 116 -19.40 4.93 5.46
CA GLY A 116 -20.55 4.19 4.93
C GLY A 116 -20.57 4.06 3.41
N ALA A 117 -19.45 4.35 2.74
CA ALA A 117 -19.32 4.27 1.29
C ALA A 117 -18.91 2.85 0.84
N TYR A 118 -19.77 1.87 1.11
CA TYR A 118 -19.47 0.44 0.99
C TYR A 118 -19.08 0.02 -0.44
N LEU A 119 -19.74 0.57 -1.46
CA LEU A 119 -19.37 0.30 -2.86
C LEU A 119 -17.97 0.81 -3.19
N ALA A 120 -17.61 2.01 -2.68
CA ALA A 120 -16.28 2.55 -2.88
C ALA A 120 -15.22 1.70 -2.17
N ALA A 121 -15.50 1.22 -0.95
CA ALA A 121 -14.63 0.29 -0.24
C ALA A 121 -14.44 -1.02 -1.03
N ALA A 122 -15.53 -1.68 -1.46
CA ALA A 122 -15.46 -2.91 -2.25
C ALA A 122 -14.68 -2.72 -3.56
N ASN A 123 -14.84 -1.59 -4.24
CA ASN A 123 -14.09 -1.27 -5.46
C ASN A 123 -12.59 -1.12 -5.18
N ARG A 124 -12.18 -0.59 -4.01
CA ARG A 124 -10.77 -0.55 -3.61
C ARG A 124 -10.22 -1.94 -3.34
N GLY A 125 -10.97 -2.79 -2.63
CA GLY A 125 -10.61 -4.20 -2.45
C GLY A 125 -10.40 -4.91 -3.79
N ARG A 126 -11.35 -4.77 -4.72
CA ARG A 126 -11.24 -5.32 -6.07
C ARG A 126 -10.01 -4.80 -6.80
N PHE A 127 -9.75 -3.50 -6.73
CA PHE A 127 -8.57 -2.90 -7.37
C PHE A 127 -7.27 -3.51 -6.84
N VAL A 128 -7.19 -3.82 -5.54
CA VAL A 128 -6.05 -4.52 -4.95
C VAL A 128 -5.90 -5.92 -5.53
N VAL A 129 -6.98 -6.70 -5.57
CA VAL A 129 -6.97 -8.08 -6.08
C VAL A 129 -6.56 -8.14 -7.56
N GLU A 130 -7.03 -7.19 -8.37
CA GLU A 130 -6.75 -7.14 -9.81
C GLU A 130 -5.35 -6.61 -10.13
N ASN A 131 -4.85 -5.60 -9.41
CA ASN A 131 -3.65 -4.85 -9.79
C ASN A 131 -2.43 -5.12 -8.90
N PHE A 132 -2.62 -5.63 -7.68
CA PHE A 132 -1.55 -5.90 -6.72
C PHE A 132 -1.41 -7.38 -6.38
N GLN A 133 -1.60 -8.25 -7.37
CA GLN A 133 -1.42 -9.70 -7.23
C GLN A 133 -0.05 -10.02 -6.64
N GLN A 134 0.04 -11.11 -5.84
CA GLN A 134 1.25 -11.54 -5.14
C GLN A 134 1.75 -10.57 -4.05
N THR A 135 0.92 -9.60 -3.63
CA THR A 135 1.23 -8.77 -2.47
C THR A 135 0.50 -9.26 -1.22
N PRO A 136 1.02 -8.99 -0.02
CA PRO A 136 0.33 -9.28 1.25
C PRO A 136 -0.98 -8.52 1.45
N ALA A 137 -1.33 -7.58 0.57
CA ALA A 137 -2.59 -6.84 0.64
C ALA A 137 -3.77 -7.57 -0.02
N VAL A 138 -3.53 -8.61 -0.83
CA VAL A 138 -4.58 -9.33 -1.57
C VAL A 138 -5.61 -9.98 -0.64
N PRO A 139 -5.24 -10.72 0.42
CA PRO A 139 -6.23 -11.30 1.32
C PRO A 139 -7.11 -10.23 2.00
N ASP A 140 -6.52 -9.11 2.45
CA ASP A 140 -7.33 -7.99 2.97
C ASP A 140 -8.23 -7.38 1.89
N GLY A 141 -7.79 -7.33 0.63
CA GLY A 141 -8.60 -6.89 -0.50
C GLY A 141 -9.85 -7.75 -0.71
N LEU A 142 -9.69 -9.08 -0.61
CA LEU A 142 -10.81 -10.02 -0.68
C LEU A 142 -11.76 -9.87 0.52
N ALA A 143 -11.23 -9.68 1.73
CA ALA A 143 -12.02 -9.43 2.92
C ALA A 143 -12.82 -8.11 2.82
N VAL A 144 -12.20 -7.05 2.30
CA VAL A 144 -12.86 -5.76 2.00
C VAL A 144 -14.01 -5.96 1.00
N MET A 145 -13.80 -6.74 -0.06
CA MET A 145 -14.85 -7.05 -1.04
C MET A 145 -16.00 -7.81 -0.39
N ALA A 146 -15.73 -8.88 0.35
CA ALA A 146 -16.74 -9.67 1.05
C ALA A 146 -17.61 -8.79 1.95
N GLN A 147 -16.99 -8.04 2.85
CA GLN A 147 -17.69 -7.14 3.77
C GLN A 147 -18.47 -6.04 3.03
N GLY A 148 -17.86 -5.40 2.05
CA GLY A 148 -18.49 -4.31 1.30
C GLY A 148 -19.72 -4.76 0.52
N TYR A 149 -19.65 -5.91 -0.15
CA TYR A 149 -20.77 -6.49 -0.88
C TYR A 149 -21.87 -6.98 0.07
N GLN A 150 -21.54 -7.56 1.22
CA GLN A 150 -22.50 -7.93 2.25
C GLN A 150 -23.30 -6.71 2.72
N MET A 151 -22.63 -5.60 3.01
CA MET A 151 -23.29 -4.36 3.45
C MET A 151 -24.16 -3.70 2.38
N LEU A 152 -23.98 -4.07 1.12
CA LEU A 152 -24.80 -3.65 -0.02
C LEU A 152 -25.96 -4.64 -0.33
N GLY A 153 -26.04 -5.77 0.38
CA GLY A 153 -27.00 -6.83 0.07
C GLY A 153 -26.68 -7.63 -1.19
N MET A 154 -25.44 -7.53 -1.70
CA MET A 154 -24.94 -8.24 -2.88
C MET A 154 -24.37 -9.61 -2.47
N GLN A 155 -25.23 -10.50 -1.98
CA GLN A 155 -24.83 -11.75 -1.34
C GLN A 155 -23.93 -12.63 -2.22
N GLU A 156 -24.30 -12.83 -3.49
CA GLU A 156 -23.53 -13.66 -4.42
C GLU A 156 -22.09 -13.17 -4.58
N LEU A 157 -21.89 -11.86 -4.69
CA LEU A 157 -20.54 -11.28 -4.81
C LEU A 157 -19.75 -11.39 -3.51
N SER A 158 -20.44 -11.27 -2.36
CA SER A 158 -19.84 -11.47 -1.05
C SER A 158 -19.38 -12.92 -0.88
N ASP A 159 -20.23 -13.89 -1.15
CA ASP A 159 -19.95 -15.33 -1.02
C ASP A 159 -18.81 -15.76 -1.96
N ASN A 160 -18.77 -15.23 -3.16
CA ASN A 160 -17.65 -15.47 -4.09
C ASN A 160 -16.31 -14.95 -3.52
N ALA A 161 -16.30 -13.75 -2.95
CA ALA A 161 -15.10 -13.19 -2.35
C ALA A 161 -14.63 -14.01 -1.12
N VAL A 162 -15.56 -14.44 -0.27
CA VAL A 162 -15.27 -15.33 0.87
C VAL A 162 -14.72 -16.68 0.40
N THR A 163 -15.32 -17.27 -0.62
CA THR A 163 -14.86 -18.56 -1.17
C THR A 163 -13.41 -18.47 -1.65
N VAL A 164 -13.07 -17.41 -2.38
CA VAL A 164 -11.69 -17.20 -2.86
C VAL A 164 -10.74 -16.93 -1.70
N LEU A 165 -11.16 -16.15 -0.69
CA LEU A 165 -10.36 -15.88 0.50
C LEU A 165 -10.07 -17.16 1.28
N ALA A 166 -11.08 -17.95 1.60
CA ALA A 166 -10.95 -19.19 2.36
C ALA A 166 -10.10 -20.24 1.62
N ALA A 167 -10.26 -20.34 0.30
CA ALA A 167 -9.50 -21.32 -0.51
C ALA A 167 -8.01 -20.98 -0.61
N ASN A 168 -7.63 -19.71 -0.66
CA ASN A 168 -6.25 -19.28 -0.90
C ASN A 168 -5.53 -18.76 0.36
N TYR A 169 -6.29 -18.28 1.35
CA TYR A 169 -5.76 -17.64 2.57
C TYR A 169 -6.55 -18.09 3.81
N PRO A 170 -6.57 -19.40 4.13
CA PRO A 170 -7.39 -19.95 5.24
C PRO A 170 -7.00 -19.40 6.61
N GLU A 171 -5.79 -18.89 6.77
CA GLU A 171 -5.26 -18.31 8.01
C GLU A 171 -5.64 -16.82 8.18
N HIS A 172 -6.45 -16.25 7.25
CA HIS A 172 -6.80 -14.82 7.32
C HIS A 172 -7.65 -14.53 8.55
N PRO A 173 -7.34 -13.45 9.34
CA PRO A 173 -8.03 -13.14 10.60
C PRO A 173 -9.55 -12.95 10.49
N ALA A 174 -10.05 -12.60 9.31
CA ALA A 174 -11.49 -12.46 9.08
C ALA A 174 -12.23 -13.79 8.88
N LEU A 175 -11.52 -14.92 8.88
CA LEU A 175 -12.10 -16.25 8.80
C LEU A 175 -12.05 -16.91 10.18
N ASN A 176 -13.15 -17.60 10.54
CA ASN A 176 -13.15 -18.47 11.72
C ASN A 176 -12.48 -19.83 11.42
N ALA A 177 -12.35 -20.67 12.44
CA ALA A 177 -11.76 -22.01 12.32
C ALA A 177 -12.51 -22.94 11.33
N SER A 178 -13.75 -22.64 10.97
CA SER A 178 -14.56 -23.36 9.99
C SER A 178 -14.39 -22.80 8.57
N GLY A 179 -13.60 -21.76 8.39
CA GLY A 179 -13.40 -21.06 7.10
C GLY A 179 -14.55 -20.11 6.73
N GLU A 180 -15.45 -19.81 7.67
CA GLU A 180 -16.55 -18.87 7.46
C GLU A 180 -16.08 -17.46 7.77
N PHE A 181 -16.58 -16.49 7.00
CA PHE A 181 -16.26 -15.08 7.20
C PHE A 181 -17.05 -14.49 8.37
N ASP A 182 -16.36 -13.91 9.33
CA ASP A 182 -16.96 -13.21 10.45
C ASP A 182 -17.30 -11.76 10.06
N PHE A 183 -18.55 -11.54 9.67
CA PHE A 183 -19.04 -10.22 9.29
C PHE A 183 -19.26 -9.29 10.50
N ASP A 184 -19.30 -9.83 11.71
CA ASP A 184 -19.48 -9.07 12.96
C ASP A 184 -18.13 -8.70 13.59
N GLN A 185 -17.03 -9.14 13.00
CA GLN A 185 -15.70 -8.84 13.49
C GLN A 185 -15.50 -7.32 13.59
N ARG A 186 -15.57 -6.83 14.81
CA ARG A 186 -15.13 -5.48 15.19
C ARG A 186 -13.61 -5.49 15.16
N LEU A 187 -13.08 -4.99 14.08
CA LEU A 187 -11.74 -5.29 13.64
C LEU A 187 -10.65 -4.77 14.55
N ILE A 188 -9.74 -5.65 14.73
CA ILE A 188 -8.36 -5.59 15.19
C ILE A 188 -7.79 -4.18 15.00
N GLY A 189 -7.52 -3.51 16.13
CA GLY A 189 -6.92 -2.18 16.16
C GLY A 189 -7.60 -1.18 17.09
N SER A 190 -8.77 -1.50 17.63
CA SER A 190 -9.27 -0.82 18.82
C SER A 190 -8.61 -1.46 20.04
N GLY A 191 -7.35 -1.11 20.30
CA GLY A 191 -6.86 -1.22 21.66
C GLY A 191 -7.96 -0.67 22.56
N ASP A 192 -8.34 -1.42 23.59
CA ASP A 192 -9.33 -1.05 24.62
C ASP A 192 -9.39 0.47 24.81
N SER A 193 -10.38 1.12 24.21
CA SER A 193 -10.51 2.56 24.33
C SER A 193 -10.69 2.84 25.83
N PHE A 194 -9.75 3.58 26.41
CA PHE A 194 -9.82 4.03 27.81
C PHE A 194 -11.18 4.65 28.11
N LEU A 195 -11.82 5.30 27.13
CA LEU A 195 -13.17 5.84 27.24
C LEU A 195 -14.26 4.76 27.28
N GLY A 196 -14.11 3.66 26.55
CA GLY A 196 -15.05 2.52 26.62
C GLY A 196 -15.03 1.85 27.99
N LYS A 197 -13.85 1.77 28.64
CA LYS A 197 -13.71 1.24 30.03
C LYS A 197 -14.32 2.17 31.07
N ILE A 198 -14.28 3.49 30.89
CA ILE A 198 -14.85 4.48 31.82
C ILE A 198 -16.38 4.59 31.70
N THR A 199 -16.93 4.40 30.50
CA THR A 199 -18.38 4.59 30.25
C THR A 199 -19.20 3.31 30.34
N PHE A 200 -18.61 2.19 30.81
CA PHE A 200 -19.28 0.89 30.89
C PHE A 200 -20.01 0.46 29.62
N GLY A 201 -19.47 0.84 28.44
CA GLY A 201 -20.06 0.48 27.16
C GLY A 201 -21.29 1.32 26.73
N LEU A 202 -21.70 2.31 27.52
CA LEU A 202 -22.86 3.18 27.19
C LEU A 202 -22.65 4.09 25.96
N ILE A 203 -21.40 4.24 25.52
CA ILE A 203 -21.03 4.99 24.30
C ILE A 203 -20.26 4.08 23.35
N GLU A 204 -20.76 2.88 23.16
CA GLU A 204 -20.18 1.97 22.17
C GLU A 204 -20.68 2.39 20.76
N ARG A 205 -19.97 3.29 20.12
CA ARG A 205 -20.16 3.52 18.68
C ARG A 205 -19.73 2.25 17.97
N LEU A 206 -20.64 1.67 17.18
CA LEU A 206 -20.30 0.60 16.23
C LEU A 206 -19.10 1.08 15.41
N GLN A 207 -17.96 0.44 15.62
CA GLN A 207 -16.77 0.79 14.86
C GLN A 207 -16.95 0.25 13.43
N PRO A 208 -16.61 1.06 12.41
CA PRO A 208 -16.68 0.60 11.04
C PRO A 208 -15.69 -0.55 10.81
N PRO A 209 -16.00 -1.46 9.86
CA PRO A 209 -15.06 -2.49 9.45
C PRO A 209 -13.71 -1.90 9.03
N ALA A 210 -12.60 -2.50 9.45
CA ALA A 210 -11.26 -2.13 9.03
C ALA A 210 -10.40 -3.39 8.84
N PHE A 211 -9.61 -3.52 7.81
CA PHE A 211 -8.81 -4.68 7.50
C PHE A 211 -7.32 -4.35 7.52
N ASP A 212 -6.53 -5.08 8.29
CA ASP A 212 -5.07 -5.04 8.30
C ASP A 212 -4.53 -6.34 8.90
N SER A 213 -4.28 -7.34 8.06
CA SER A 213 -3.80 -8.66 8.47
C SER A 213 -2.38 -8.69 9.05
N ARG A 214 -1.73 -7.53 9.16
CA ARG A 214 -0.41 -7.38 9.82
C ARG A 214 -0.52 -7.17 11.34
N ALA A 215 -1.70 -6.91 11.83
CA ALA A 215 -1.95 -6.56 13.24
C ALA A 215 -2.00 -7.79 14.13
#